data_259ebed60e4408af1ed03eabbf2a3138
#
_entry.id   259ebed60e4408af1ed03eabbf2a3138
#
_cell.length_a   1.000
_cell.length_b   1.000
_cell.length_c   1.000
_cell.angle_alpha   90.00
_cell.angle_beta   90.00
_cell.angle_gamma   90.00
#
_symmetry.space_group_name_H-M   'P 1'
#
loop_
_entity.id
_entity.type
_entity.pdbx_description
1 polymer ?
#
loop_
_entity_poly.entity_id
_entity_poly.type
_entity_poly.pdbx_seq_one_letter_code
_entity_poly.pdbx_strand_id
1 'polypeptide(L)'
;MPEDGNGSGLVSLFWGLWIYWFFSSWCEHLSSLSQAKDAPQSGRTISPTATSAPNISAGCAQLEAIVSQILGRCGGIAVTDFLNERLAVYETIVAAFDAGDRRTLRKHVSAEVYAAFSDAIAAREGRQEKTETLFALIAPPEIVAALFDDAHAEISIRFIADSYKLSGSAFGQRRPEERHSVDVWTFGCTSSTGKWLLIATEADR
;
A
#
# COMPACT_ATOMS: atom_id res chain seq x y z
N MET A 1 -0.63 -16.97 -45.55
CA MET A 1 -0.02 -17.67 -44.41
C MET A 1 1.35 -17.09 -44.17
N PRO A 2 1.67 -16.58 -43.01
CA PRO A 2 1.57 -17.20 -41.68
C PRO A 2 0.77 -16.38 -40.65
N GLU A 3 0.37 -17.10 -39.62
CA GLU A 3 -0.29 -16.64 -38.44
C GLU A 3 0.71 -16.03 -37.45
N ASP A 4 0.46 -14.85 -36.95
CA ASP A 4 1.21 -14.29 -35.82
C ASP A 4 0.35 -14.32 -34.57
N GLY A 5 0.75 -15.24 -33.68
CA GLY A 5 0.12 -15.53 -32.40
C GLY A 5 0.17 -14.35 -31.43
N ASN A 6 -0.99 -13.93 -31.03
CA ASN A 6 -1.27 -13.00 -29.97
C ASN A 6 -0.90 -13.60 -28.60
N GLY A 7 0.20 -13.17 -28.01
CA GLY A 7 0.73 -13.61 -26.72
C GLY A 7 0.65 -12.60 -25.58
N SER A 8 -0.17 -11.54 -25.68
CA SER A 8 -0.13 -10.43 -24.71
C SER A 8 -1.34 -10.31 -23.78
N GLY A 9 -2.29 -11.24 -23.83
CA GLY A 9 -3.59 -11.11 -23.14
C GLY A 9 -3.70 -11.69 -21.73
N LEU A 10 -2.75 -12.52 -21.29
CA LEU A 10 -2.94 -13.29 -20.04
C LEU A 10 -2.24 -12.69 -18.81
N VAL A 11 -1.30 -11.79 -18.97
CA VAL A 11 -0.58 -11.18 -17.84
C VAL A 11 -1.41 -10.06 -17.17
N SER A 12 -2.23 -9.34 -17.95
CA SER A 12 -3.10 -8.27 -17.42
C SER A 12 -4.25 -8.77 -16.54
N LEU A 13 -4.72 -10.00 -16.74
CA LEU A 13 -5.86 -10.55 -15.97
C LEU A 13 -5.45 -10.95 -14.54
N PHE A 14 -4.20 -11.35 -14.32
CA PHE A 14 -3.71 -11.73 -12.98
C PHE A 14 -3.52 -10.53 -12.05
N TRP A 15 -3.11 -9.37 -12.57
CA TRP A 15 -2.93 -8.15 -11.78
C TRP A 15 -4.26 -7.51 -11.36
N GLY A 16 -5.24 -7.48 -12.24
CA GLY A 16 -6.59 -6.98 -11.94
C GLY A 16 -7.30 -7.79 -10.85
N LEU A 17 -7.14 -9.11 -10.87
CA LEU A 17 -7.66 -10.02 -9.84
C LEU A 17 -6.94 -9.85 -8.50
N TRP A 18 -5.64 -9.52 -8.50
CA TRP A 18 -4.87 -9.38 -7.27
C TRP A 18 -5.24 -8.09 -6.50
N ILE A 19 -5.43 -6.97 -7.19
CA ILE A 19 -5.90 -5.70 -6.58
C ILE A 19 -7.38 -5.79 -6.20
N TYR A 20 -8.22 -6.45 -7.00
CA TYR A 20 -9.61 -6.75 -6.63
C TYR A 20 -9.67 -7.65 -5.40
N TRP A 21 -8.81 -8.66 -5.32
CA TRP A 21 -8.70 -9.54 -4.16
C TRP A 21 -8.10 -8.81 -2.95
N PHE A 22 -7.16 -7.89 -3.14
CA PHE A 22 -6.59 -7.05 -2.12
C PHE A 22 -7.64 -6.11 -1.48
N PHE A 23 -8.45 -5.42 -2.28
CA PHE A 23 -9.53 -4.57 -1.77
C PHE A 23 -10.80 -5.32 -1.36
N SER A 24 -11.10 -6.51 -1.90
CA SER A 24 -12.22 -7.34 -1.45
C SER A 24 -11.84 -8.30 -0.32
N SER A 25 -10.60 -8.80 -0.29
CA SER A 25 -10.06 -9.58 0.85
C SER A 25 -9.88 -8.71 2.10
N TRP A 26 -9.80 -7.41 1.92
CA TRP A 26 -9.96 -6.44 3.00
C TRP A 26 -11.37 -6.54 3.64
N CYS A 27 -12.31 -7.28 3.04
CA CYS A 27 -13.65 -7.51 3.58
C CYS A 27 -13.86 -8.82 4.36
N GLU A 28 -13.02 -9.85 4.25
CA GLU A 28 -13.44 -11.21 4.69
C GLU A 28 -12.59 -11.88 5.78
N HIS A 29 -11.51 -11.28 6.32
CA HIS A 29 -10.55 -12.04 7.15
C HIS A 29 -10.54 -11.74 8.65
N LEU A 30 -11.69 -11.45 9.28
CA LEU A 30 -11.80 -11.29 10.74
C LEU A 30 -12.62 -12.37 11.47
N SER A 31 -12.90 -13.53 10.83
CA SER A 31 -13.74 -14.57 11.50
C SER A 31 -12.98 -15.79 12.06
N SER A 32 -11.65 -15.84 12.03
CA SER A 32 -10.93 -17.08 12.39
C SER A 32 -9.80 -16.96 13.41
N LEU A 33 -9.77 -15.94 14.27
CA LEU A 33 -8.79 -15.89 15.37
C LEU A 33 -9.44 -16.06 16.76
N SER A 34 -10.29 -17.08 16.89
CA SER A 34 -10.74 -17.55 18.21
C SER A 34 -10.71 -19.07 18.23
N GLN A 35 -9.53 -19.68 18.27
CA GLN A 35 -9.30 -20.98 18.93
C GLN A 35 -7.89 -21.49 18.64
N ALA A 36 -6.98 -21.30 19.57
CA ALA A 36 -5.95 -22.28 19.89
C ALA A 36 -5.35 -21.95 21.25
N LYS A 37 -5.99 -22.47 22.27
CA LYS A 37 -5.42 -22.65 23.59
C LYS A 37 -5.03 -24.14 23.70
N ASP A 38 -3.87 -24.37 24.29
CA ASP A 38 -3.32 -25.65 24.76
C ASP A 38 -2.49 -26.49 23.77
N ALA A 39 -1.17 -26.46 24.00
CA ALA A 39 -0.32 -27.65 23.92
C ALA A 39 1.04 -27.46 24.65
N PRO A 40 1.70 -28.51 25.13
CA PRO A 40 2.55 -28.47 26.32
C PRO A 40 4.02 -28.22 26.02
N GLN A 41 4.70 -27.65 27.04
CA GLN A 41 6.15 -27.47 27.10
C GLN A 41 6.86 -28.86 27.13
N SER A 42 7.83 -29.02 26.24
CA SER A 42 8.87 -30.02 26.38
C SER A 42 10.23 -29.36 26.22
N GLY A 43 11.00 -29.39 27.30
CA GLY A 43 12.30 -28.72 27.38
C GLY A 43 13.35 -29.34 26.47
N ARG A 44 14.14 -28.47 25.90
CA ARG A 44 15.47 -28.78 25.35
C ARG A 44 16.40 -27.61 25.59
N THR A 45 17.27 -27.78 26.56
CA THR A 45 18.43 -26.92 26.81
C THR A 45 19.35 -26.98 25.61
N ILE A 46 19.56 -25.87 24.92
CA ILE A 46 20.63 -25.70 23.93
C ILE A 46 21.45 -24.48 24.33
N SER A 47 22.73 -24.72 24.54
CA SER A 47 23.76 -23.71 24.85
C SER A 47 23.76 -22.57 23.81
N PRO A 48 23.99 -21.30 24.22
CA PRO A 48 24.05 -20.18 23.31
C PRO A 48 25.39 -20.18 22.58
N THR A 49 25.41 -20.65 21.34
CA THR A 49 26.43 -20.24 20.38
C THR A 49 26.11 -18.79 19.99
N ALA A 50 27.00 -17.88 20.31
CA ALA A 50 26.88 -16.46 19.98
C ALA A 50 26.88 -16.26 18.45
N THR A 51 25.68 -16.33 17.86
CA THR A 51 25.44 -15.78 16.53
C THR A 51 25.22 -14.29 16.69
N SER A 52 26.15 -13.51 16.18
CA SER A 52 26.05 -12.04 16.13
C SER A 52 24.70 -11.64 15.61
N ALA A 53 23.87 -11.02 16.46
CA ALA A 53 22.63 -10.40 16.02
C ALA A 53 22.94 -9.44 14.86
N PRO A 54 22.15 -9.43 13.76
CA PRO A 54 22.33 -8.45 12.70
C PRO A 54 22.24 -7.06 13.32
N ASN A 55 23.19 -6.20 13.01
CA ASN A 55 23.28 -4.86 13.57
C ASN A 55 22.16 -3.98 12.97
N ILE A 56 20.96 -4.05 13.57
CA ILE A 56 19.76 -3.34 13.16
C ILE A 56 20.02 -1.83 13.02
N SER A 57 20.85 -1.27 13.92
CA SER A 57 21.24 0.15 13.87
C SER A 57 22.03 0.52 12.59
N ALA A 58 22.86 -0.39 12.08
CA ALA A 58 23.60 -0.13 10.84
C ALA A 58 22.67 -0.13 9.62
N GLY A 59 21.65 -0.99 9.61
CA GLY A 59 20.64 -1.04 8.54
C GLY A 59 19.78 0.23 8.49
N CYS A 60 19.35 0.75 9.64
CA CYS A 60 18.57 1.98 9.73
C CYS A 60 19.39 3.19 9.24
N ALA A 61 20.65 3.35 9.69
CA ALA A 61 21.51 4.45 9.25
C ALA A 61 21.79 4.42 7.73
N GLN A 62 21.94 3.22 7.18
CA GLN A 62 22.12 3.06 5.74
C GLN A 62 20.86 3.45 4.95
N LEU A 63 19.68 3.05 5.42
CA LEU A 63 18.40 3.42 4.81
C LEU A 63 18.20 4.95 4.84
N GLU A 64 18.45 5.60 5.97
CA GLU A 64 18.36 7.06 6.10
C GLU A 64 19.31 7.78 5.13
N ALA A 65 20.53 7.29 4.96
CA ALA A 65 21.50 7.86 4.02
C ALA A 65 21.00 7.74 2.56
N ILE A 66 20.46 6.57 2.17
CA ILE A 66 19.88 6.33 0.84
C ILE A 66 18.70 7.26 0.61
N VAL A 67 17.76 7.33 1.55
CA VAL A 67 16.58 8.20 1.46
C VAL A 67 16.99 9.67 1.30
N SER A 68 17.93 10.15 2.11
CA SER A 68 18.42 11.53 2.02
C SER A 68 19.04 11.83 0.65
N GLN A 69 19.77 10.87 0.08
CA GLN A 69 20.35 10.99 -1.26
C GLN A 69 19.26 11.05 -2.35
N ILE A 70 18.25 10.19 -2.26
CA ILE A 70 17.10 10.17 -3.17
C ILE A 70 16.37 11.51 -3.12
N LEU A 71 15.98 11.96 -1.93
CA LEU A 71 15.22 13.20 -1.76
C LEU A 71 16.01 14.42 -2.22
N GLY A 72 17.34 14.43 -2.00
CA GLY A 72 18.22 15.46 -2.52
C GLY A 72 18.21 15.57 -4.05
N ARG A 73 18.06 14.45 -4.76
CA ARG A 73 17.94 14.40 -6.24
C ARG A 73 16.53 14.71 -6.75
N CYS A 74 15.50 14.32 -5.99
CA CYS A 74 14.09 14.41 -6.39
C CYS A 74 13.37 15.62 -5.78
N GLY A 75 14.03 16.77 -5.65
CA GLY A 75 13.40 18.03 -5.23
C GLY A 75 13.99 18.71 -4.00
N GLY A 76 14.98 18.11 -3.32
CA GLY A 76 15.65 18.74 -2.18
C GLY A 76 14.79 18.89 -0.92
N ILE A 77 13.81 18.01 -0.73
CA ILE A 77 12.89 18.05 0.41
C ILE A 77 13.46 17.29 1.63
N ALA A 78 13.18 17.76 2.84
CA ALA A 78 13.54 17.03 4.06
C ALA A 78 12.70 15.76 4.23
N VAL A 79 13.27 14.73 4.89
CA VAL A 79 12.59 13.44 5.11
C VAL A 79 11.24 13.63 5.83
N THR A 80 11.22 14.47 6.85
CA THR A 80 9.98 14.75 7.61
C THR A 80 8.89 15.37 6.74
N ASP A 81 9.25 16.34 5.90
CA ASP A 81 8.32 17.01 5.01
C ASP A 81 7.80 16.03 3.94
N PHE A 82 8.70 15.20 3.40
CA PHE A 82 8.32 14.13 2.47
C PHE A 82 7.30 13.17 3.10
N LEU A 83 7.53 12.69 4.33
CA LEU A 83 6.60 11.80 5.02
C LEU A 83 5.24 12.48 5.27
N ASN A 84 5.22 13.74 5.68
CA ASN A 84 3.98 14.50 5.88
C ASN A 84 3.21 14.67 4.56
N GLU A 85 3.90 14.97 3.47
CA GLU A 85 3.27 15.03 2.15
C GLU A 85 2.72 13.66 1.70
N ARG A 86 3.47 12.57 1.96
CA ARG A 86 2.98 11.21 1.59
C ARG A 86 1.79 10.79 2.43
N LEU A 87 1.73 11.18 3.70
CA LEU A 87 0.57 10.97 4.54
C LEU A 87 -0.67 11.68 3.97
N ALA A 88 -0.56 12.95 3.62
CA ALA A 88 -1.66 13.70 3.00
C ALA A 88 -2.09 13.10 1.64
N VAL A 89 -1.14 12.56 0.86
CA VAL A 89 -1.42 11.86 -0.40
C VAL A 89 -2.13 10.52 -0.13
N TYR A 90 -1.73 9.77 0.91
CA TYR A 90 -2.41 8.54 1.34
C TYR A 90 -3.89 8.79 1.62
N GLU A 91 -4.20 9.76 2.47
CA GLU A 91 -5.59 10.14 2.78
C GLU A 91 -6.35 10.58 1.52
N THR A 92 -5.72 11.40 0.67
CA THR A 92 -6.31 11.89 -0.58
C THR A 92 -6.65 10.75 -1.54
N ILE A 93 -5.76 9.77 -1.70
CA ILE A 93 -5.98 8.62 -2.59
C ILE A 93 -7.11 7.73 -2.05
N VAL A 94 -7.15 7.44 -0.74
CA VAL A 94 -8.21 6.64 -0.13
C VAL A 94 -9.57 7.33 -0.31
N ALA A 95 -9.67 8.62 0.00
CA ALA A 95 -10.89 9.39 -0.16
C ALA A 95 -11.34 9.47 -1.64
N ALA A 96 -10.41 9.70 -2.57
CA ALA A 96 -10.70 9.74 -3.99
C ALA A 96 -11.14 8.38 -4.54
N PHE A 97 -10.53 7.29 -4.06
CA PHE A 97 -10.93 5.94 -4.41
C PHE A 97 -12.36 5.63 -3.92
N ASP A 98 -12.68 5.96 -2.68
CA ASP A 98 -14.02 5.77 -2.12
C ASP A 98 -15.08 6.58 -2.86
N ALA A 99 -14.79 7.84 -3.18
CA ALA A 99 -15.67 8.72 -3.94
C ALA A 99 -15.78 8.37 -5.44
N GLY A 100 -14.89 7.52 -5.97
CA GLY A 100 -14.79 7.26 -7.40
C GLY A 100 -14.21 8.42 -8.20
N ASP A 101 -13.48 9.33 -7.53
CA ASP A 101 -12.85 10.50 -8.18
C ASP A 101 -11.59 10.11 -8.96
N ARG A 102 -11.81 9.62 -10.17
CA ARG A 102 -10.76 9.23 -11.10
C ARG A 102 -9.83 10.37 -11.50
N ARG A 103 -10.32 11.62 -11.44
CA ARG A 103 -9.53 12.80 -11.79
C ARG A 103 -8.45 13.07 -10.74
N THR A 104 -8.79 12.98 -9.47
CA THR A 104 -7.84 13.12 -8.36
C THR A 104 -6.87 11.95 -8.34
N LEU A 105 -7.33 10.71 -8.49
CA LEU A 105 -6.45 9.53 -8.55
C LEU A 105 -5.37 9.67 -9.61
N ARG A 106 -5.71 10.09 -10.84
CA ARG A 106 -4.75 10.26 -11.95
C ARG A 106 -3.59 11.21 -11.64
N LYS A 107 -3.75 12.09 -10.66
CA LYS A 107 -2.68 13.03 -10.28
C LYS A 107 -1.63 12.41 -9.35
N HIS A 108 -2.02 11.36 -8.61
CA HIS A 108 -1.22 10.82 -7.51
C HIS A 108 -0.73 9.40 -7.74
N VAL A 109 -1.26 8.68 -8.73
CA VAL A 109 -0.91 7.29 -9.00
C VAL A 109 -0.32 7.10 -10.40
N SER A 110 0.45 6.03 -10.59
CA SER A 110 0.95 5.62 -11.91
C SER A 110 -0.18 5.20 -12.84
N ALA A 111 0.09 5.07 -14.13
CA ALA A 111 -0.90 4.61 -15.10
C ALA A 111 -1.43 3.19 -14.78
N GLU A 112 -0.55 2.32 -14.30
CA GLU A 112 -0.88 0.94 -13.94
C GLU A 112 -1.78 0.88 -12.70
N VAL A 113 -1.42 1.58 -11.62
CA VAL A 113 -2.25 1.67 -10.41
C VAL A 113 -3.57 2.37 -10.73
N TYR A 114 -3.56 3.39 -11.60
CA TYR A 114 -4.78 4.07 -12.03
C TYR A 114 -5.73 3.13 -12.76
N ALA A 115 -5.24 2.30 -13.69
CA ALA A 115 -6.06 1.34 -14.41
C ALA A 115 -6.75 0.37 -13.43
N ALA A 116 -5.98 -0.22 -12.52
CA ALA A 116 -6.50 -1.14 -11.52
C ALA A 116 -7.53 -0.50 -10.57
N PHE A 117 -7.28 0.72 -10.11
CA PHE A 117 -8.25 1.45 -9.28
C PHE A 117 -9.51 1.81 -10.06
N SER A 118 -9.38 2.20 -11.34
CA SER A 118 -10.53 2.49 -12.18
C SER A 118 -11.42 1.29 -12.41
N ASP A 119 -10.84 0.10 -12.61
CA ASP A 119 -11.56 -1.15 -12.77
C ASP A 119 -12.30 -1.54 -11.46
N ALA A 120 -11.64 -1.41 -10.32
CA ALA A 120 -12.25 -1.66 -9.02
C ALA A 120 -13.42 -0.70 -8.72
N ILE A 121 -13.26 0.58 -9.05
CA ILE A 121 -14.33 1.58 -8.93
C ILE A 121 -15.50 1.24 -9.86
N ALA A 122 -15.24 0.88 -11.13
CA ALA A 122 -16.28 0.50 -12.08
C ALA A 122 -17.06 -0.73 -11.62
N ALA A 123 -16.37 -1.75 -11.09
CA ALA A 123 -17.01 -2.93 -10.52
C ALA A 123 -17.93 -2.59 -9.33
N ARG A 124 -17.50 -1.69 -8.45
CA ARG A 124 -18.29 -1.21 -7.31
C ARG A 124 -19.49 -0.38 -7.75
N GLU A 125 -19.31 0.51 -8.72
CA GLU A 125 -20.40 1.30 -9.34
C GLU A 125 -21.45 0.39 -9.98
N GLY A 126 -21.03 -0.70 -10.68
CA GLY A 126 -21.93 -1.69 -11.26
C GLY A 126 -22.78 -2.41 -10.21
N ARG A 127 -22.29 -2.55 -8.97
CA ARG A 127 -23.06 -3.10 -7.83
C ARG A 127 -23.85 -2.03 -7.07
N GLN A 128 -23.78 -0.78 -7.49
CA GLN A 128 -24.39 0.38 -6.80
C GLN A 128 -23.93 0.52 -5.33
N GLU A 129 -22.72 0.10 -5.04
CA GLU A 129 -22.14 0.18 -3.71
C GLU A 129 -21.44 1.55 -3.51
N LYS A 130 -21.69 2.16 -2.36
CA LYS A 130 -20.99 3.36 -1.90
C LYS A 130 -20.13 2.99 -0.72
N THR A 131 -18.90 3.48 -0.73
CA THR A 131 -17.96 3.33 0.38
C THR A 131 -17.44 4.68 0.82
N GLU A 132 -17.09 4.77 2.09
CA GLU A 132 -16.46 5.95 2.69
C GLU A 132 -15.58 5.46 3.83
N THR A 133 -14.33 5.87 3.85
CA THR A 133 -13.37 5.54 4.90
C THR A 133 -13.16 6.78 5.76
N LEU A 134 -13.41 6.64 7.05
CA LEU A 134 -13.17 7.69 8.06
C LEU A 134 -11.99 7.25 8.93
N PHE A 135 -10.87 7.92 8.82
CA PHE A 135 -9.73 7.65 9.67
C PHE A 135 -9.97 8.15 11.09
N ALA A 136 -9.84 7.25 12.06
CA ALA A 136 -9.88 7.59 13.49
C ALA A 136 -8.48 7.96 14.00
N LEU A 137 -7.47 7.24 13.52
CA LEU A 137 -6.06 7.46 13.83
C LEU A 137 -5.22 6.98 12.66
N ILE A 138 -4.19 7.73 12.32
CA ILE A 138 -3.10 7.28 11.47
C ILE A 138 -1.80 7.48 12.25
N ALA A 139 -1.05 6.39 12.44
CA ALA A 139 0.26 6.47 13.09
C ALA A 139 1.26 7.23 12.19
N PRO A 140 2.35 7.80 12.76
CA PRO A 140 3.40 8.39 11.96
C PRO A 140 3.91 7.39 10.91
N PRO A 141 3.99 7.77 9.62
CA PRO A 141 4.43 6.87 8.56
C PRO A 141 5.92 6.54 8.70
N GLU A 142 6.30 5.30 8.35
CA GLU A 142 7.66 4.81 8.43
C GLU A 142 8.21 4.42 7.06
N ILE A 143 9.43 4.83 6.73
CA ILE A 143 10.12 4.35 5.53
C ILE A 143 10.66 2.95 5.82
N VAL A 144 10.24 1.96 5.02
CA VAL A 144 10.63 0.56 5.19
C VAL A 144 11.61 0.08 4.12
N ALA A 145 11.63 0.72 2.95
CA ALA A 145 12.59 0.43 1.89
C ALA A 145 12.85 1.67 1.03
N ALA A 146 14.02 1.70 0.40
CA ALA A 146 14.35 2.71 -0.59
C ALA A 146 15.31 2.10 -1.62
N LEU A 147 15.03 2.36 -2.90
CA LEU A 147 15.84 1.93 -4.04
C LEU A 147 16.04 3.12 -4.98
N PHE A 148 17.20 3.22 -5.60
CA PHE A 148 17.40 4.18 -6.66
C PHE A 148 18.46 3.71 -7.66
N ASP A 149 18.29 4.13 -8.88
CA ASP A 149 19.27 4.06 -9.96
C ASP A 149 19.45 5.45 -10.60
N ASP A 150 20.07 5.51 -11.75
CA ASP A 150 20.34 6.79 -12.43
C ASP A 150 19.07 7.49 -12.93
N ALA A 151 17.99 6.77 -13.18
CA ALA A 151 16.76 7.27 -13.82
C ALA A 151 15.56 7.28 -12.87
N HIS A 152 15.50 6.35 -11.91
CA HIS A 152 14.34 6.09 -11.08
C HIS A 152 14.73 6.04 -9.61
N ALA A 153 13.83 6.51 -8.76
CA ALA A 153 13.91 6.38 -7.32
C ALA A 153 12.59 5.87 -6.77
N GLU A 154 12.66 4.96 -5.81
CA GLU A 154 11.50 4.36 -5.16
C GLU A 154 11.66 4.42 -3.65
N ILE A 155 10.61 4.80 -2.94
CA ILE A 155 10.55 4.78 -1.48
C ILE A 155 9.27 4.08 -1.07
N SER A 156 9.40 3.01 -0.26
CA SER A 156 8.28 2.29 0.32
C SER A 156 8.02 2.77 1.74
N ILE A 157 6.78 3.12 2.01
CA ILE A 157 6.32 3.69 3.27
C ILE A 157 5.24 2.79 3.85
N ARG A 158 5.38 2.45 5.12
CA ARG A 158 4.37 1.75 5.91
C ARG A 158 3.42 2.77 6.54
N PHE A 159 2.11 2.56 6.32
CA PHE A 159 1.03 3.29 6.97
C PHE A 159 0.26 2.34 7.88
N ILE A 160 0.03 2.76 9.12
CA ILE A 160 -0.78 2.03 10.10
C ILE A 160 -1.95 2.93 10.44
N ALA A 161 -3.17 2.46 10.20
CA ALA A 161 -4.36 3.25 10.39
C ALA A 161 -5.50 2.48 11.05
N ASP A 162 -6.15 3.14 12.00
CA ASP A 162 -7.45 2.74 12.53
C ASP A 162 -8.52 3.58 11.83
N SER A 163 -9.53 2.92 11.28
CA SER A 163 -10.56 3.59 10.49
C SER A 163 -11.93 2.93 10.67
N TYR A 164 -12.96 3.67 10.29
CA TYR A 164 -14.32 3.16 10.12
C TYR A 164 -14.66 3.16 8.65
N LYS A 165 -14.95 1.98 8.10
CA LYS A 165 -15.45 1.86 6.73
C LYS A 165 -16.97 1.85 6.76
N LEU A 166 -17.57 2.82 6.10
CA LEU A 166 -18.99 2.88 5.85
C LEU A 166 -19.27 2.27 4.48
N SER A 167 -19.92 1.12 4.42
CA SER A 167 -20.31 0.48 3.17
C SER A 167 -21.81 0.22 3.14
N GLY A 168 -22.43 0.33 1.98
CA GLY A 168 -23.84 0.08 1.81
C GLY A 168 -24.31 0.32 0.38
N SER A 169 -25.52 -0.18 0.06
CA SER A 169 -26.14 0.14 -1.21
C SER A 169 -26.57 1.61 -1.24
N ALA A 170 -26.74 2.16 -2.44
CA ALA A 170 -27.18 3.56 -2.62
C ALA A 170 -28.53 3.86 -1.92
N PHE A 171 -29.30 2.83 -1.59
CA PHE A 171 -30.64 2.91 -0.99
C PHE A 171 -30.74 2.30 0.41
N GLY A 172 -29.62 1.76 0.97
CA GLY A 172 -29.61 1.07 2.27
C GLY A 172 -28.89 1.83 3.37
N GLN A 173 -29.06 1.35 4.62
CA GLN A 173 -28.33 1.89 5.76
C GLN A 173 -26.84 1.53 5.64
N ARG A 174 -25.98 2.52 5.79
CA ARG A 174 -24.53 2.32 5.90
C ARG A 174 -24.22 1.80 7.31
N ARG A 175 -23.47 0.71 7.37
CA ARG A 175 -22.97 0.16 8.63
C ARG A 175 -21.49 0.51 8.76
N PRO A 176 -21.08 1.10 9.89
CA PRO A 176 -19.67 1.30 10.17
C PRO A 176 -19.02 -0.04 10.52
N GLU A 177 -17.88 -0.30 9.93
CA GLU A 177 -17.02 -1.44 10.22
C GLU A 177 -15.66 -0.91 10.66
N GLU A 178 -15.26 -1.24 11.88
CA GLU A 178 -13.93 -0.91 12.40
C GLU A 178 -12.85 -1.69 11.62
N ARG A 179 -11.77 -0.98 11.29
CA ARG A 179 -10.63 -1.55 10.57
C ARG A 179 -9.33 -1.06 11.14
N HIS A 180 -8.46 -2.01 11.38
CA HIS A 180 -7.04 -1.76 11.56
C HIS A 180 -6.33 -2.20 10.29
N SER A 181 -5.59 -1.31 9.65
CA SER A 181 -4.82 -1.63 8.44
C SER A 181 -3.35 -1.34 8.62
N VAL A 182 -2.53 -2.20 8.03
CA VAL A 182 -1.10 -2.00 7.86
C VAL A 182 -0.82 -2.13 6.38
N ASP A 183 -0.51 -1.01 5.75
CA ASP A 183 -0.32 -0.91 4.31
C ASP A 183 1.12 -0.46 4.00
N VAL A 184 1.77 -1.11 3.04
CA VAL A 184 3.04 -0.65 2.49
C VAL A 184 2.80 -0.09 1.08
N TRP A 185 3.04 1.22 0.92
CA TRP A 185 2.89 1.91 -0.34
C TRP A 185 4.24 2.33 -0.90
N THR A 186 4.50 1.97 -2.16
CA THR A 186 5.72 2.35 -2.85
C THR A 186 5.46 3.55 -3.76
N PHE A 187 6.19 4.61 -3.51
CA PHE A 187 6.17 5.82 -4.32
C PHE A 187 7.40 5.86 -5.21
N GLY A 188 7.18 6.08 -6.50
CA GLY A 188 8.24 6.22 -7.50
C GLY A 188 8.39 7.67 -7.95
N CYS A 189 9.63 8.09 -8.16
CA CYS A 189 10.00 9.38 -8.74
C CYS A 189 10.91 9.17 -9.93
N THR A 190 10.62 9.86 -11.04
CA THR A 190 11.52 9.92 -12.18
C THR A 190 12.35 11.20 -12.07
N SER A 191 13.67 11.09 -12.17
CA SER A 191 14.61 12.23 -12.03
C SER A 191 14.27 13.41 -12.94
N SER A 192 13.66 13.14 -14.10
CA SER A 192 13.27 14.16 -15.07
C SER A 192 12.08 15.02 -14.65
N THR A 193 11.20 14.51 -13.78
CA THR A 193 9.96 15.20 -13.41
C THR A 193 9.94 15.71 -11.97
N GLY A 194 10.74 15.12 -11.09
CA GLY A 194 10.70 15.38 -9.64
C GLY A 194 9.35 15.05 -8.98
N LYS A 195 8.42 14.44 -9.73
CA LYS A 195 7.07 14.13 -9.26
C LYS A 195 7.00 12.72 -8.70
N TRP A 196 6.49 12.61 -7.49
CA TRP A 196 6.25 11.34 -6.82
C TRP A 196 4.85 10.81 -7.14
N LEU A 197 4.76 9.56 -7.59
CA LEU A 197 3.51 8.86 -7.86
C LEU A 197 3.49 7.55 -7.10
N LEU A 198 2.32 7.13 -6.65
CA LEU A 198 2.10 5.78 -6.14
C LEU A 198 2.24 4.77 -7.28
N ILE A 199 3.18 3.84 -7.15
CA ILE A 199 3.47 2.82 -8.17
C ILE A 199 3.11 1.41 -7.73
N ALA A 200 3.02 1.14 -6.42
CA ALA A 200 2.59 -0.15 -5.87
C ALA A 200 1.96 0.01 -4.49
N THR A 201 1.08 -0.93 -4.13
CA THR A 201 0.49 -1.06 -2.80
C THR A 201 0.51 -2.51 -2.36
N GLU A 202 0.88 -2.77 -1.11
CA GLU A 202 0.88 -4.10 -0.50
C GLU A 202 0.23 -4.01 0.88
N ALA A 203 -0.52 -5.06 1.30
CA ALA A 203 -0.94 -5.20 2.68
C ALA A 203 0.18 -5.89 3.46
N ASP A 204 0.62 -5.30 4.56
CA ASP A 204 1.52 -5.94 5.50
C ASP A 204 0.68 -6.88 6.39
N ARG A 205 1.08 -8.16 6.49
CA ARG A 205 0.33 -9.22 7.18
C ARG A 205 0.93 -9.55 8.51
#